data_9fd16d21ccfb6108ea11a6ea38f5e246
#
_entry.id   9fd16d21ccfb6108ea11a6ea38f5e246
#
_cell.length_a   1.000
_cell.length_b   1.000
_cell.length_c   1.000
_cell.angle_alpha   90.00
_cell.angle_beta   90.00
_cell.angle_gamma   90.00
#
_symmetry.space_group_name_H-M   'P 1'
#
loop_
_entity.id
_entity.type
_entity.pdbx_description
1 polymer ?
#
loop_
_entity_poly.entity_id
_entity_poly.type
_entity_poly.pdbx_seq_one_letter_code
_entity_poly.pdbx_strand_id
1 'polypeptide(L)'
;VIVLTDGANTYYTPSSLGYSDPANSKSTYASYGYLNPGYNGTSAGRLFMGTSSAIGQLDYSNGNYTNALNEQMATLCNNAKAANIMVMTVALDLSTTKASDKLAIDALKSCSSNSRFRKDATDPSKPAKLFWNATGASLANDFKEIGNELSNLRVVG
;
A
#
# COMPACT_ATOMS: atom_id res chain seq x y z
N VAL A 1 -0.56 -1.95 14.28
CA VAL A 1 0.54 -1.76 13.29
C VAL A 1 0.46 -0.35 12.75
N ILE A 2 1.60 0.33 12.62
CA ILE A 2 1.71 1.64 11.98
C ILE A 2 2.58 1.47 10.74
N VAL A 3 2.05 1.85 9.58
CA VAL A 3 2.77 1.86 8.30
C VAL A 3 3.08 3.30 7.93
N LEU A 4 4.34 3.60 7.70
CA LEU A 4 4.83 4.91 7.30
C LEU A 4 5.45 4.82 5.90
N THR A 5 5.09 5.74 5.01
CA THR A 5 5.64 5.79 3.64
C THR A 5 5.66 7.22 3.11
N ASP A 6 6.61 7.50 2.25
CA ASP A 6 6.77 8.76 1.52
C ASP A 6 6.43 8.66 0.02
N GLY A 7 5.88 7.52 -0.40
CA GLY A 7 5.60 7.30 -1.81
C GLY A 7 4.62 6.18 -2.11
N ALA A 8 4.39 6.01 -3.40
CA ALA A 8 3.57 4.95 -3.95
C ALA A 8 4.33 3.61 -3.98
N ASN A 9 3.59 2.51 -3.96
CA ASN A 9 4.14 1.20 -4.27
C ASN A 9 4.71 1.21 -5.69
N THR A 10 6.00 0.97 -5.83
CA THR A 10 6.69 0.98 -7.12
C THR A 10 7.58 -0.22 -7.28
N TYR A 11 7.66 -0.70 -8.51
CA TYR A 11 8.65 -1.66 -8.94
C TYR A 11 9.43 -1.02 -10.10
N TYR A 12 10.71 -0.78 -9.88
CA TYR A 12 11.54 -0.12 -10.90
C TYR A 12 12.01 -1.12 -11.95
N THR A 13 11.78 -0.76 -13.20
CA THR A 13 12.25 -1.51 -14.36
C THR A 13 13.24 -0.65 -15.13
N PRO A 14 14.54 -0.98 -15.15
CA PRO A 14 15.51 -0.25 -15.96
C PRO A 14 15.11 -0.27 -17.43
N SER A 15 15.21 0.85 -18.10
CA SER A 15 14.90 0.97 -19.55
C SER A 15 15.84 0.15 -20.44
N SER A 16 17.02 -0.21 -19.92
CA SER A 16 17.99 -1.05 -20.59
C SER A 16 17.61 -2.53 -20.64
N LEU A 17 16.65 -2.98 -19.84
CA LEU A 17 16.19 -4.36 -19.83
C LEU A 17 15.08 -4.57 -20.86
N GLY A 18 15.29 -5.53 -21.76
CA GLY A 18 14.32 -5.91 -22.77
C GLY A 18 13.41 -7.05 -22.33
N TYR A 19 12.32 -7.29 -23.07
CA TYR A 19 11.46 -8.47 -22.88
C TYR A 19 12.20 -9.79 -23.16
N SER A 20 13.24 -9.75 -23.99
CA SER A 20 14.08 -10.90 -24.29
C SER A 20 15.09 -11.23 -23.21
N ASP A 21 15.20 -10.39 -22.19
CA ASP A 21 16.04 -10.69 -21.04
C ASP A 21 15.51 -11.95 -20.34
N PRO A 22 16.26 -13.08 -20.37
CA PRO A 22 15.75 -14.34 -19.87
C PRO A 22 15.52 -14.32 -18.36
N ALA A 23 16.20 -13.41 -17.66
CA ALA A 23 16.11 -13.38 -16.21
C ALA A 23 14.76 -12.80 -15.72
N ASN A 24 14.08 -11.94 -16.50
CA ASN A 24 13.14 -11.08 -15.78
C ASN A 24 12.08 -10.34 -16.57
N SER A 25 11.99 -10.47 -17.89
CA SER A 25 10.99 -9.71 -18.65
C SER A 25 10.90 -8.24 -18.22
N LYS A 26 12.01 -7.51 -18.32
CA LYS A 26 12.15 -6.10 -17.84
C LYS A 26 12.11 -5.94 -16.32
N SER A 27 12.53 -6.89 -15.54
CA SER A 27 12.63 -6.73 -14.11
C SER A 27 14.06 -6.83 -13.58
N THR A 28 14.29 -6.37 -12.37
CA THR A 28 15.50 -6.62 -11.60
C THR A 28 15.20 -7.61 -10.49
N TYR A 29 16.22 -8.21 -9.92
CA TYR A 29 16.04 -9.06 -8.75
C TYR A 29 15.58 -8.22 -7.54
N ALA A 30 14.48 -8.59 -6.97
CA ALA A 30 13.89 -7.93 -5.80
C ALA A 30 13.45 -8.97 -4.78
N SER A 31 12.82 -8.53 -3.69
CA SER A 31 12.23 -9.42 -2.68
C SER A 31 11.19 -10.40 -3.26
N TYR A 32 10.59 -10.06 -4.38
CA TYR A 32 9.68 -10.91 -5.15
C TYR A 32 10.43 -11.85 -6.13
N GLY A 33 11.73 -11.76 -6.21
CA GLY A 33 12.54 -12.41 -7.25
C GLY A 33 12.43 -11.69 -8.60
N TYR A 34 12.70 -12.40 -9.66
CA TYR A 34 12.44 -11.93 -11.01
C TYR A 34 10.97 -12.09 -11.37
N LEU A 35 10.44 -11.21 -12.23
CA LEU A 35 9.05 -11.27 -12.64
C LEU A 35 8.75 -12.34 -13.68
N ASN A 36 9.77 -12.81 -14.40
CA ASN A 36 9.58 -13.83 -15.43
C ASN A 36 9.02 -15.13 -14.80
N PRO A 37 7.90 -15.65 -15.31
CA PRO A 37 7.45 -16.99 -14.97
C PRO A 37 8.54 -18.02 -15.25
N GLY A 38 8.72 -18.96 -14.39
CA GLY A 38 9.77 -19.97 -14.49
C GLY A 38 11.05 -19.66 -13.72
N TYR A 39 11.47 -18.39 -13.60
CA TYR A 39 12.58 -18.03 -12.70
C TYR A 39 12.21 -18.15 -11.22
N ASN A 40 10.94 -18.00 -10.92
CA ASN A 40 10.41 -18.15 -9.56
C ASN A 40 9.82 -19.54 -9.31
N GLY A 41 9.95 -20.47 -10.25
CA GLY A 41 9.37 -21.80 -10.15
C GLY A 41 7.84 -21.82 -10.21
N THR A 42 7.21 -20.78 -10.75
CA THR A 42 5.77 -20.61 -10.86
C THR A 42 5.35 -20.29 -12.28
N SER A 43 4.07 -20.51 -12.62
CA SER A 43 3.51 -20.14 -13.93
C SER A 43 3.26 -18.64 -14.09
N ALA A 44 3.33 -17.87 -13.01
CA ALA A 44 3.24 -16.40 -13.01
C ALA A 44 4.39 -15.81 -12.18
N GLY A 45 4.81 -14.61 -12.49
CA GLY A 45 5.77 -13.87 -11.65
C GLY A 45 5.22 -13.68 -10.24
N ARG A 46 6.06 -13.82 -9.22
CA ARG A 46 5.64 -13.74 -7.80
C ARG A 46 4.87 -12.47 -7.47
N LEU A 47 5.24 -11.36 -8.10
CA LEU A 47 4.56 -10.08 -7.90
C LEU A 47 3.06 -10.14 -8.26
N PHE A 48 2.69 -10.97 -9.21
CA PHE A 48 1.31 -11.12 -9.67
C PHE A 48 0.53 -12.26 -8.98
N MET A 49 1.19 -13.04 -8.13
CA MET A 49 0.52 -14.14 -7.43
C MET A 49 -0.56 -13.62 -6.50
N GLY A 50 -1.75 -14.18 -6.63
CA GLY A 50 -2.90 -13.80 -5.81
C GLY A 50 -3.57 -12.50 -6.22
N THR A 51 -3.14 -11.87 -7.32
CA THR A 51 -3.80 -10.71 -7.89
C THR A 51 -4.93 -11.11 -8.85
N SER A 52 -5.86 -10.17 -9.10
CA SER A 52 -6.96 -10.40 -10.02
C SER A 52 -6.51 -10.50 -11.47
N SER A 53 -7.29 -11.17 -12.30
CA SER A 53 -7.07 -11.24 -13.76
C SER A 53 -7.24 -9.89 -14.47
N ALA A 54 -7.81 -8.89 -13.78
CA ALA A 54 -7.91 -7.52 -14.30
C ALA A 54 -6.56 -6.82 -14.37
N ILE A 55 -5.55 -7.30 -13.63
CA ILE A 55 -4.18 -6.85 -13.75
C ILE A 55 -3.52 -7.68 -14.85
N GLY A 56 -2.99 -7.02 -15.86
CA GLY A 56 -2.32 -7.70 -16.97
C GLY A 56 -1.05 -8.43 -16.52
N GLN A 57 -1.22 -9.64 -16.00
CA GLN A 57 -0.15 -10.42 -15.38
C GLN A 57 0.97 -10.82 -16.35
N LEU A 58 0.69 -10.77 -17.64
CA LEU A 58 1.69 -11.00 -18.70
C LEU A 58 2.11 -9.72 -19.40
N ASP A 59 1.54 -8.58 -19.01
CA ASP A 59 1.95 -7.26 -19.48
C ASP A 59 2.85 -6.60 -18.42
N TYR A 60 4.13 -6.82 -18.52
CA TYR A 60 5.16 -6.37 -17.59
C TYR A 60 5.41 -4.87 -17.70
N SER A 61 4.45 -4.07 -17.27
CA SER A 61 4.53 -2.61 -17.23
C SER A 61 4.59 -2.09 -15.80
N ASN A 62 5.16 -0.89 -15.61
CA ASN A 62 5.21 -0.26 -14.30
C ASN A 62 3.80 -0.02 -13.72
N GLY A 63 2.81 0.25 -14.57
CA GLY A 63 1.42 0.38 -14.14
C GLY A 63 0.87 -0.92 -13.56
N ASN A 64 1.08 -2.04 -14.23
CA ASN A 64 0.65 -3.35 -13.75
C ASN A 64 1.40 -3.78 -12.49
N TYR A 65 2.68 -3.44 -12.36
CA TYR A 65 3.44 -3.70 -11.13
C TYR A 65 2.86 -2.94 -9.94
N THR A 66 2.59 -1.65 -10.12
CA THR A 66 1.98 -0.82 -9.07
C THR A 66 0.59 -1.33 -8.68
N ASN A 67 -0.22 -1.71 -9.66
CA ASN A 67 -1.56 -2.26 -9.41
C ASN A 67 -1.49 -3.59 -8.65
N ALA A 68 -0.58 -4.47 -9.02
CA ALA A 68 -0.38 -5.75 -8.32
C ALA A 68 0.06 -5.54 -6.87
N LEU A 69 1.01 -4.64 -6.62
CA LEU A 69 1.46 -4.29 -5.27
C LEU A 69 0.33 -3.69 -4.43
N ASN A 70 -0.49 -2.81 -5.01
CA ASN A 70 -1.62 -2.20 -4.32
C ASN A 70 -2.70 -3.25 -3.97
N GLU A 71 -2.98 -4.19 -4.86
CA GLU A 71 -3.95 -5.27 -4.60
C GLU A 71 -3.44 -6.23 -3.51
N GLN A 72 -2.17 -6.60 -3.54
CA GLN A 72 -1.56 -7.41 -2.48
C GLN A 72 -1.55 -6.69 -1.13
N MET A 73 -1.24 -5.38 -1.12
CA MET A 73 -1.32 -4.57 0.08
C MET A 73 -2.74 -4.52 0.63
N ALA A 74 -3.74 -4.33 -0.22
CA ALA A 74 -5.15 -4.33 0.19
C ALA A 74 -5.56 -5.67 0.81
N THR A 75 -5.14 -6.78 0.22
CA THR A 75 -5.38 -8.13 0.76
C THR A 75 -4.73 -8.32 2.12
N LEU A 76 -3.46 -7.94 2.26
CA LEU A 76 -2.73 -8.01 3.53
C LEU A 76 -3.41 -7.18 4.63
N CYS A 77 -3.80 -5.95 4.29
CA CYS A 77 -4.47 -5.06 5.24
C CYS A 77 -5.85 -5.58 5.65
N ASN A 78 -6.60 -6.18 4.72
CA ASN A 78 -7.89 -6.79 5.03
C ASN A 78 -7.71 -8.02 5.94
N ASN A 79 -6.71 -8.85 5.70
CA ASN A 79 -6.40 -9.99 6.55
C ASN A 79 -6.00 -9.54 7.97
N ALA A 80 -5.18 -8.49 8.09
CA ALA A 80 -4.82 -7.92 9.37
C ALA A 80 -6.06 -7.41 10.13
N LYS A 81 -6.94 -6.66 9.45
CA LYS A 81 -8.19 -6.16 10.05
C LYS A 81 -9.13 -7.30 10.45
N ALA A 82 -9.24 -8.36 9.65
CA ALA A 82 -10.03 -9.56 9.98
C ALA A 82 -9.48 -10.30 11.20
N ALA A 83 -8.17 -10.25 11.42
CA ALA A 83 -7.51 -10.76 12.62
C ALA A 83 -7.57 -9.80 13.82
N ASN A 84 -8.42 -8.76 13.79
CA ASN A 84 -8.54 -7.71 14.80
C ASN A 84 -7.24 -6.91 15.05
N ILE A 85 -6.34 -6.86 14.08
CA ILE A 85 -5.15 -6.04 14.14
C ILE A 85 -5.51 -4.63 13.65
N MET A 86 -5.32 -3.64 14.51
CA MET A 86 -5.47 -2.24 14.11
C MET A 86 -4.32 -1.82 13.21
N VAL A 87 -4.67 -1.26 12.05
CA VAL A 87 -3.73 -0.73 11.07
C VAL A 87 -3.90 0.78 10.99
N MET A 88 -2.83 1.50 11.22
CA MET A 88 -2.71 2.95 11.04
C MET A 88 -1.74 3.22 9.89
N THR A 89 -2.04 4.17 9.05
CA THR A 89 -1.17 4.50 7.92
C THR A 89 -0.86 5.99 7.91
N VAL A 90 0.40 6.30 7.67
CA VAL A 90 0.91 7.67 7.60
C VAL A 90 1.64 7.84 6.28
N ALA A 91 1.14 8.73 5.44
CA ALA A 91 1.83 9.23 4.27
C ALA A 91 2.66 10.47 4.65
N LEU A 92 3.79 10.66 4.00
CA LEU A 92 4.63 11.84 4.18
C LEU A 92 4.59 12.67 2.90
N ASP A 93 3.99 13.85 3.00
CA ASP A 93 4.01 14.92 2.00
C ASP A 93 3.51 14.50 0.60
N LEU A 94 2.52 13.61 0.55
CA LEU A 94 1.91 13.19 -0.72
C LEU A 94 0.96 14.27 -1.25
N SER A 95 1.09 14.59 -2.53
CA SER A 95 0.25 15.57 -3.21
C SER A 95 -1.18 15.06 -3.40
N THR A 96 -2.16 15.84 -2.96
CA THR A 96 -3.58 15.54 -3.18
C THR A 96 -4.06 15.84 -4.62
N THR A 97 -3.19 16.38 -5.47
CA THR A 97 -3.52 16.73 -6.86
C THR A 97 -2.82 15.86 -7.90
N LYS A 98 -1.63 15.35 -7.59
CA LYS A 98 -0.85 14.50 -8.49
C LYS A 98 -1.45 13.09 -8.55
N ALA A 99 -1.68 12.56 -9.73
CA ALA A 99 -2.41 11.30 -9.93
C ALA A 99 -1.75 10.09 -9.25
N SER A 100 -0.41 9.96 -9.33
CA SER A 100 0.33 8.87 -8.66
C SER A 100 0.18 8.91 -7.14
N ASP A 101 0.22 10.11 -6.57
CA ASP A 101 0.17 10.29 -5.12
C ASP A 101 -1.27 10.07 -4.61
N LYS A 102 -2.29 10.43 -5.41
CA LYS A 102 -3.69 10.10 -5.12
C LYS A 102 -3.91 8.59 -5.03
N LEU A 103 -3.36 7.81 -5.96
CA LEU A 103 -3.44 6.35 -5.91
C LEU A 103 -2.80 5.79 -4.63
N ALA A 104 -1.66 6.35 -4.21
CA ALA A 104 -1.01 5.98 -2.96
C ALA A 104 -1.87 6.36 -1.73
N ILE A 105 -2.43 7.58 -1.71
CA ILE A 105 -3.33 8.04 -0.66
C ILE A 105 -4.55 7.12 -0.54
N ASP A 106 -5.18 6.76 -1.66
CA ASP A 106 -6.37 5.90 -1.68
C ASP A 106 -6.04 4.47 -1.20
N ALA A 107 -4.89 3.94 -1.62
CA ALA A 107 -4.41 2.64 -1.16
C ALA A 107 -4.16 2.63 0.37
N LEU A 108 -3.50 3.67 0.91
CA LEU A 108 -3.24 3.81 2.33
C LEU A 108 -4.51 4.02 3.16
N LYS A 109 -5.45 4.83 2.67
CA LYS A 109 -6.78 4.99 3.30
C LYS A 109 -7.55 3.67 3.34
N SER A 110 -7.52 2.91 2.25
CA SER A 110 -8.17 1.60 2.19
C SER A 110 -7.54 0.60 3.16
N CYS A 111 -6.22 0.65 3.29
CA CYS A 111 -5.46 -0.18 4.21
C CYS A 111 -5.79 0.12 5.68
N SER A 112 -5.94 1.40 6.04
CA SER A 112 -6.14 1.81 7.42
C SER A 112 -7.44 1.28 8.03
N SER A 113 -7.41 1.05 9.33
CA SER A 113 -8.60 0.76 10.14
C SER A 113 -9.46 2.02 10.32
N ASN A 114 -10.67 1.84 10.79
CA ASN A 114 -11.51 2.94 11.22
C ASN A 114 -11.20 3.32 12.67
N SER A 115 -11.22 4.62 12.97
CA SER A 115 -11.19 5.10 14.35
C SER A 115 -12.44 4.65 15.12
N ARG A 116 -12.27 4.32 16.38
CA ARG A 116 -13.38 4.06 17.30
C ARG A 116 -13.93 5.35 17.92
N PHE A 117 -13.17 6.42 17.85
CA PHE A 117 -13.43 7.65 18.60
C PHE A 117 -13.69 8.84 17.69
N ARG A 118 -12.98 8.94 16.57
CA ARG A 118 -13.08 10.07 15.65
C ARG A 118 -14.09 9.79 14.54
N LYS A 119 -14.76 10.85 14.13
CA LYS A 119 -15.67 10.85 12.99
C LYS A 119 -14.99 11.44 11.77
N ASP A 120 -15.40 10.98 10.58
CA ASP A 120 -14.93 11.55 9.32
C ASP A 120 -15.32 13.02 9.23
N ALA A 121 -14.38 13.87 8.82
CA ALA A 121 -14.61 15.33 8.76
C ALA A 121 -15.59 15.73 7.64
N THR A 122 -15.72 14.90 6.61
CA THR A 122 -16.62 15.16 5.48
C THR A 122 -17.96 14.45 5.60
N ASP A 123 -18.00 13.34 6.35
CA ASP A 123 -19.22 12.57 6.62
C ASP A 123 -19.25 12.12 8.09
N PRO A 124 -19.77 12.95 9.01
CA PRO A 124 -19.81 12.64 10.44
C PRO A 124 -20.64 11.40 10.81
N SER A 125 -21.40 10.83 9.87
CA SER A 125 -22.09 9.56 10.07
C SER A 125 -21.14 8.36 10.07
N LYS A 126 -19.94 8.53 9.52
CA LYS A 126 -18.91 7.50 9.41
C LYS A 126 -17.75 7.70 10.37
N PRO A 127 -17.08 6.63 10.80
CA PRO A 127 -15.83 6.75 11.54
C PRO A 127 -14.71 7.31 10.63
N ALA A 128 -13.83 8.11 11.20
CA ALA A 128 -12.63 8.55 10.49
C ALA A 128 -11.71 7.36 10.19
N LYS A 129 -10.99 7.44 9.08
CA LYS A 129 -9.90 6.50 8.79
C LYS A 129 -8.68 6.82 9.67
N LEU A 130 -7.99 5.79 10.12
CA LEU A 130 -6.70 5.91 10.80
C LEU A 130 -5.58 6.14 9.78
N PHE A 131 -5.77 7.16 8.98
CA PHE A 131 -4.87 7.61 7.92
C PHE A 131 -4.52 9.08 8.13
N TRP A 132 -3.25 9.42 7.98
CA TRP A 132 -2.73 10.78 8.01
C TRP A 132 -1.87 11.01 6.77
N ASN A 133 -2.02 12.15 6.13
CA ASN A 133 -1.10 12.64 5.12
C ASN A 133 -0.31 13.80 5.74
N ALA A 134 0.74 13.43 6.46
CA ALA A 134 1.53 14.34 7.25
C ALA A 134 2.46 15.19 6.36
N THR A 135 2.55 16.46 6.68
CA THR A 135 3.54 17.38 6.14
C THR A 135 4.58 17.70 7.21
N GLY A 136 5.70 18.34 6.84
CA GLY A 136 6.67 18.80 7.84
C GLY A 136 6.04 19.68 8.93
N ALA A 137 5.00 20.46 8.59
CA ALA A 137 4.31 21.33 9.53
C ALA A 137 3.29 20.58 10.41
N SER A 138 2.64 19.53 9.90
CA SER A 138 1.60 18.79 10.64
C SER A 138 2.13 17.58 11.40
N LEU A 139 3.30 17.08 11.07
CA LEU A 139 3.85 15.79 11.52
C LEU A 139 3.76 15.59 13.04
N ALA A 140 4.13 16.59 13.83
CA ALA A 140 4.09 16.49 15.28
C ALA A 140 2.65 16.36 15.82
N ASN A 141 1.69 17.06 15.22
CA ASN A 141 0.29 16.97 15.59
C ASN A 141 -0.31 15.64 15.17
N ASP A 142 0.04 15.15 13.98
CA ASP A 142 -0.44 13.86 13.47
C ASP A 142 0.05 12.70 14.37
N PHE A 143 1.31 12.74 14.81
CA PHE A 143 1.81 11.76 15.78
C PHE A 143 1.15 11.87 17.15
N LYS A 144 0.77 13.07 17.59
CA LYS A 144 -0.01 13.26 18.82
C LYS A 144 -1.41 12.62 18.69
N GLU A 145 -2.05 12.78 17.55
CA GLU A 145 -3.35 12.13 17.28
C GLU A 145 -3.22 10.60 17.27
N ILE A 146 -2.17 10.06 16.64
CA ILE A 146 -1.86 8.62 16.68
C ILE A 146 -1.68 8.15 18.13
N GLY A 147 -0.93 8.91 18.94
CA GLY A 147 -0.75 8.62 20.36
C GLY A 147 -2.08 8.61 21.13
N ASN A 148 -2.97 9.54 20.84
CA ASN A 148 -4.29 9.58 21.43
C ASN A 148 -5.15 8.36 21.03
N GLU A 149 -5.11 7.94 19.77
CA GLU A 149 -5.82 6.73 19.32
C GLU A 149 -5.28 5.48 20.04
N LEU A 150 -3.96 5.39 20.24
CA LEU A 150 -3.32 4.26 20.94
C LEU A 150 -3.65 4.28 22.45
N SER A 151 -3.63 5.44 23.09
CA SER A 151 -3.89 5.57 24.52
C SER A 151 -5.36 5.25 24.90
N ASN A 152 -6.26 5.41 23.95
CA ASN A 152 -7.67 5.05 24.11
C ASN A 152 -7.94 3.55 23.87
N LEU A 153 -6.94 2.78 23.45
CA LEU A 153 -7.00 1.32 23.43
C LEU A 153 -6.89 0.80 24.86
N ARG A 154 -8.02 0.71 25.55
CA ARG A 154 -8.03 0.01 26.83
C ARG A 154 -7.85 -1.48 26.58
N VAL A 155 -6.83 -2.04 27.20
CA VAL A 155 -6.75 -3.48 27.40
C VAL A 155 -7.88 -3.84 28.37
N VAL A 156 -8.96 -4.38 27.83
CA VAL A 156 -10.01 -4.98 28.65
C VAL A 156 -9.51 -6.39 28.93
N GLY A 157 -8.98 -6.56 30.12
CA GLY A 157 -8.62 -7.88 30.66
C GLY A 157 -9.86 -8.67 31.04
#